data_703f6a15e99636b173347909291134eb
#
_entry.id   703f6a15e99636b173347909291134eb
#
_cell.length_a   1.000
_cell.length_b   1.000
_cell.length_c   1.000
_cell.angle_alpha   90.00
_cell.angle_beta   90.00
_cell.angle_gamma   90.00
#
_symmetry.space_group_name_H-M   'P 1'
#
loop_
_entity.id
_entity.type
_entity.pdbx_description
1 polymer ?
#
loop_
_entity_poly.entity_id
_entity_poly.type
_entity_poly.pdbx_seq_one_letter_code
_entity_poly.pdbx_strand_id
1 'polypeptide(L)'
;MSETNWEEPSELIIEQIEIGPMQNFTYIVGSRSTREVAIVDPAWDIDALLEHIDEKDYNVTGALITHYHPDHCGGAMGGHSVAGVAELMGQRPVRVYAHKAEAAGVVKVTGISDSDIVKVDSGDTLSIGDVEVQFLHTPGHTPGSQCFRIKNTLVSGDTLFIDGCGRVDLPGSDTEDMYH
;
A
#
# COMPACT_ATOMS: atom_id res chain seq x y z
N MET A 1 0.72 -36.66 25.32
CA MET A 1 1.23 -36.35 23.97
C MET A 1 0.34 -35.24 23.46
N SER A 2 0.86 -34.00 23.44
CA SER A 2 0.12 -32.86 22.93
C SER A 2 0.18 -32.92 21.39
N GLU A 3 -0.99 -33.06 20.77
CA GLU A 3 -1.14 -32.90 19.33
C GLU A 3 -0.69 -31.50 18.99
N THR A 4 0.41 -31.38 18.26
CA THR A 4 0.79 -30.14 17.58
C THR A 4 -0.25 -29.90 16.50
N ASN A 5 -1.20 -29.01 16.75
CA ASN A 5 -2.06 -28.46 15.71
C ASN A 5 -1.14 -27.77 14.69
N TRP A 6 -0.90 -28.42 13.56
CA TRP A 6 -0.39 -27.76 12.37
C TRP A 6 -1.55 -26.92 11.85
N GLU A 7 -1.50 -25.60 12.08
CA GLU A 7 -2.42 -24.69 11.42
C GLU A 7 -2.22 -24.87 9.91
N GLU A 8 -3.31 -25.11 9.19
CA GLU A 8 -3.35 -25.06 7.73
C GLU A 8 -2.67 -23.77 7.26
N PRO A 9 -1.92 -23.79 6.15
CA PRO A 9 -1.31 -22.57 5.62
C PRO A 9 -2.38 -21.48 5.53
N SER A 10 -2.13 -20.34 6.15
CA SER A 10 -3.05 -19.21 6.12
C SER A 10 -3.49 -18.94 4.68
N GLU A 11 -4.81 -18.78 4.45
CA GLU A 11 -5.34 -18.33 3.14
C GLU A 11 -4.80 -16.97 2.73
N LEU A 12 -4.22 -16.24 3.69
CA LEU A 12 -3.62 -14.94 3.49
C LEU A 12 -2.26 -15.07 2.77
N ILE A 13 -2.12 -14.35 1.66
CA ILE A 13 -0.84 -13.96 1.10
C ILE A 13 -0.48 -12.62 1.74
N ILE A 14 0.69 -12.56 2.37
CA ILE A 14 1.32 -11.31 2.78
C ILE A 14 2.82 -11.47 2.61
N GLU A 15 3.38 -10.70 1.68
CA GLU A 15 4.81 -10.71 1.37
C GLU A 15 5.32 -9.29 1.52
N GLN A 16 6.37 -9.11 2.33
CA GLN A 16 7.05 -7.84 2.52
C GLN A 16 8.31 -7.82 1.65
N ILE A 17 8.44 -6.82 0.81
CA ILE A 17 9.54 -6.66 -0.14
C ILE A 17 10.22 -5.33 0.14
N GLU A 18 11.50 -5.36 0.52
CA GLU A 18 12.31 -4.15 0.62
C GLU A 18 12.65 -3.65 -0.78
N ILE A 19 12.43 -2.36 -1.05
CA ILE A 19 12.56 -1.79 -2.37
C ILE A 19 13.12 -0.36 -2.32
N GLY A 20 13.89 -0.03 -3.34
CA GLY A 20 14.43 1.31 -3.54
C GLY A 20 15.57 1.69 -2.59
N PRO A 21 16.22 2.83 -2.84
CA PRO A 21 17.41 3.27 -2.10
C PRO A 21 17.08 3.78 -0.69
N MET A 22 15.81 4.03 -0.39
CA MET A 22 15.35 4.46 0.94
C MET A 22 14.96 3.29 1.83
N GLN A 23 15.08 2.05 1.32
CA GLN A 23 14.70 0.82 2.05
C GLN A 23 13.22 0.83 2.47
N ASN A 24 12.35 1.36 1.58
CA ASN A 24 10.91 1.27 1.77
C ASN A 24 10.45 -0.18 1.70
N PHE A 25 9.32 -0.46 2.31
CA PHE A 25 8.65 -1.74 2.16
C PHE A 25 7.39 -1.58 1.31
N THR A 26 7.33 -2.36 0.23
CA THR A 26 6.07 -2.65 -0.46
C THR A 26 5.54 -4.01 0.00
N TYR A 27 4.22 -4.20 -0.08
CA TYR A 27 3.63 -5.47 0.32
C TYR A 27 2.76 -6.02 -0.80
N ILE A 28 2.80 -7.34 -0.99
CA ILE A 28 1.84 -8.08 -1.79
C ILE A 28 0.87 -8.73 -0.82
N VAL A 29 -0.41 -8.37 -0.89
CA VAL A 29 -1.44 -8.85 0.02
C VAL A 29 -2.60 -9.43 -0.77
N GLY A 30 -3.16 -10.56 -0.32
CA GLY A 30 -4.28 -11.17 -1.03
C GLY A 30 -4.62 -12.58 -0.59
N SER A 31 -5.30 -13.30 -1.47
CA SER A 31 -5.83 -14.63 -1.22
C SER A 31 -5.01 -15.72 -1.92
N ARG A 32 -4.64 -16.71 -1.14
CA ARG A 32 -3.93 -17.90 -1.64
C ARG A 32 -4.86 -18.78 -2.48
N SER A 33 -6.14 -18.86 -2.13
CA SER A 33 -7.12 -19.70 -2.81
C SER A 33 -7.46 -19.17 -4.21
N THR A 34 -7.66 -17.84 -4.33
CA THR A 34 -8.01 -17.20 -5.61
C THR A 34 -6.80 -16.67 -6.38
N ARG A 35 -5.64 -16.56 -5.72
CA ARG A 35 -4.40 -15.96 -6.23
C ARG A 35 -4.55 -14.49 -6.62
N GLU A 36 -5.66 -13.86 -6.23
CA GLU A 36 -5.86 -12.42 -6.35
C GLU A 36 -5.06 -11.69 -5.29
N VAL A 37 -4.33 -10.65 -5.72
CA VAL A 37 -3.50 -9.82 -4.85
C VAL A 37 -3.67 -8.35 -5.15
N ALA A 38 -3.34 -7.51 -4.17
CA ALA A 38 -3.07 -6.09 -4.36
C ALA A 38 -1.63 -5.77 -3.92
N ILE A 39 -1.07 -4.73 -4.50
CA ILE A 39 0.24 -4.20 -4.11
C ILE A 39 -0.01 -2.98 -3.22
N VAL A 40 0.60 -2.99 -2.03
CA VAL A 40 0.62 -1.82 -1.15
C VAL A 40 1.86 -1.01 -1.45
N ASP A 41 1.67 0.28 -1.69
CA ASP A 41 2.73 1.25 -1.98
C ASP A 41 3.67 0.81 -3.11
N PRO A 42 3.14 0.61 -4.35
CA PRO A 42 3.96 0.26 -5.51
C PRO A 42 4.82 1.46 -5.91
N ALA A 43 6.11 1.40 -5.60
CA ALA A 43 7.08 2.42 -5.96
C ALA A 43 8.44 1.82 -6.30
N TRP A 44 9.34 2.61 -6.90
CA TRP A 44 10.72 2.35 -7.25
C TRP A 44 10.91 1.37 -8.42
N ASP A 45 10.71 0.09 -8.24
CA ASP A 45 10.99 -0.94 -9.25
C ASP A 45 9.74 -1.76 -9.57
N ILE A 46 8.88 -1.17 -10.40
CA ILE A 46 7.60 -1.79 -10.80
C ILE A 46 7.83 -3.05 -11.62
N ASP A 47 8.87 -3.07 -12.44
CA ASP A 47 9.17 -4.23 -13.30
C ASP A 47 9.57 -5.45 -12.45
N ALA A 48 10.42 -5.27 -11.44
CA ALA A 48 10.76 -6.34 -10.50
C ALA A 48 9.57 -6.82 -9.67
N LEU A 49 8.67 -5.92 -9.27
CA LEU A 49 7.43 -6.29 -8.56
C LEU A 49 6.51 -7.13 -9.46
N LEU A 50 6.36 -6.75 -10.72
CA LEU A 50 5.54 -7.49 -11.67
C LEU A 50 6.17 -8.84 -12.06
N GLU A 51 7.49 -8.92 -12.21
CA GLU A 51 8.19 -10.18 -12.42
C GLU A 51 7.95 -11.15 -11.25
N HIS A 52 8.08 -10.67 -10.02
CA HIS A 52 7.79 -11.47 -8.82
C HIS A 52 6.32 -11.96 -8.77
N ILE A 53 5.36 -11.11 -9.16
CA ILE A 53 3.94 -11.45 -9.26
C ILE A 53 3.71 -12.54 -10.31
N ASP A 54 4.33 -12.39 -11.48
CA ASP A 54 4.19 -13.34 -12.59
C ASP A 54 4.84 -14.69 -12.25
N GLU A 55 6.00 -14.71 -11.61
CA GLU A 55 6.66 -15.94 -11.14
C GLU A 55 5.81 -16.72 -10.13
N LYS A 56 5.04 -16.01 -9.32
CA LYS A 56 4.11 -16.59 -8.34
C LYS A 56 2.77 -16.96 -8.94
N ASP A 57 2.51 -16.61 -10.20
CA ASP A 57 1.21 -16.77 -10.87
C ASP A 57 0.09 -16.05 -10.08
N TYR A 58 0.36 -14.85 -9.56
CA TYR A 58 -0.63 -14.02 -8.91
C TYR A 58 -1.35 -13.13 -9.91
N ASN A 59 -2.62 -12.85 -9.63
CA ASN A 59 -3.44 -11.91 -10.39
C ASN A 59 -3.54 -10.59 -9.60
N VAL A 60 -2.82 -9.55 -10.02
CA VAL A 60 -2.89 -8.24 -9.37
C VAL A 60 -4.18 -7.52 -9.76
N THR A 61 -4.99 -7.13 -8.77
CA THR A 61 -6.31 -6.51 -8.96
C THR A 61 -6.36 -5.06 -8.48
N GLY A 62 -5.41 -4.63 -7.64
CA GLY A 62 -5.41 -3.29 -7.06
C GLY A 62 -4.06 -2.82 -6.58
N ALA A 63 -3.96 -1.51 -6.42
CA ALA A 63 -2.89 -0.81 -5.72
C ALA A 63 -3.47 -0.07 -4.52
N LEU A 64 -2.94 -0.31 -3.34
CA LEU A 64 -3.36 0.33 -2.09
C LEU A 64 -2.30 1.35 -1.68
N ILE A 65 -2.67 2.61 -1.59
CA ILE A 65 -1.73 3.69 -1.28
C ILE A 65 -1.90 4.11 0.17
N THR A 66 -0.83 3.99 0.98
CA THR A 66 -0.86 4.44 2.36
C THR A 66 -0.88 5.97 2.43
N HIS A 67 -0.08 6.64 1.60
CA HIS A 67 -0.03 8.10 1.49
C HIS A 67 0.64 8.55 0.18
N TYR A 68 0.56 9.87 -0.12
CA TYR A 68 0.93 10.42 -1.45
C TYR A 68 2.43 10.66 -1.65
N HIS A 69 3.34 10.33 -0.74
CA HIS A 69 4.76 10.58 -0.97
C HIS A 69 5.30 9.75 -2.15
N PRO A 70 6.20 10.32 -2.97
CA PRO A 70 6.64 9.66 -4.19
C PRO A 70 7.38 8.33 -3.97
N ASP A 71 8.01 8.15 -2.84
CA ASP A 71 8.67 6.90 -2.46
C ASP A 71 7.70 5.77 -2.10
N HIS A 72 6.38 6.06 -2.01
CA HIS A 72 5.30 5.10 -1.78
C HIS A 72 4.34 4.94 -2.98
N CYS A 73 4.17 5.97 -3.82
CA CYS A 73 3.23 5.87 -4.93
C CYS A 73 3.82 6.26 -6.31
N GLY A 74 5.09 6.64 -6.34
CA GLY A 74 5.72 7.14 -7.56
C GLY A 74 5.59 8.65 -7.74
N GLY A 75 6.31 9.19 -8.73
CA GLY A 75 6.34 10.62 -9.03
C GLY A 75 7.75 11.18 -9.08
N ALA A 76 7.93 12.46 -8.66
CA ALA A 76 9.23 13.10 -8.67
C ALA A 76 9.71 13.44 -7.25
N MET A 77 10.91 13.03 -6.90
CA MET A 77 11.55 13.27 -5.61
C MET A 77 13.01 13.66 -5.79
N GLY A 78 13.40 14.82 -5.22
CA GLY A 78 14.80 15.29 -5.27
C GLY A 78 15.35 15.48 -6.69
N GLY A 79 14.50 15.76 -7.68
CA GLY A 79 14.88 15.91 -9.08
C GLY A 79 14.99 14.58 -9.85
N HIS A 80 14.65 13.45 -9.24
CA HIS A 80 14.61 12.15 -9.85
C HIS A 80 13.17 11.67 -10.02
N SER A 81 12.91 10.87 -11.07
CA SER A 81 11.63 10.17 -11.24
C SER A 81 11.68 8.87 -10.44
N VAL A 82 10.61 8.63 -9.69
CA VAL A 82 10.36 7.37 -9.00
C VAL A 82 9.21 6.70 -9.73
N ALA A 83 9.45 5.51 -10.29
CA ALA A 83 8.39 4.71 -10.87
C ALA A 83 7.37 4.32 -9.79
N GLY A 84 6.10 4.16 -10.15
CA GLY A 84 5.08 3.85 -9.17
C GLY A 84 3.74 3.47 -9.80
N VAL A 85 2.67 3.94 -9.19
CA VAL A 85 1.32 3.55 -9.57
C VAL A 85 0.98 3.87 -11.03
N ALA A 86 1.53 4.94 -11.61
CA ALA A 86 1.30 5.29 -13.02
C ALA A 86 1.90 4.24 -13.96
N GLU A 87 3.12 3.79 -13.70
CA GLU A 87 3.79 2.74 -14.44
C GLU A 87 3.10 1.39 -14.25
N LEU A 88 2.67 1.09 -13.02
CA LEU A 88 1.88 -0.13 -12.73
C LEU A 88 0.59 -0.16 -13.56
N MET A 89 -0.16 0.93 -13.58
CA MET A 89 -1.40 1.05 -14.37
C MET A 89 -1.15 0.96 -15.88
N GLY A 90 0.02 1.40 -16.34
CA GLY A 90 0.44 1.27 -17.73
C GLY A 90 0.68 -0.18 -18.16
N GLN A 91 0.97 -1.08 -17.23
CA GLN A 91 1.31 -2.48 -17.47
C GLN A 91 0.19 -3.45 -17.06
N ARG A 92 -0.62 -3.10 -16.07
CA ARG A 92 -1.72 -3.94 -15.52
C ARG A 92 -2.99 -3.12 -15.31
N PRO A 93 -4.17 -3.69 -15.58
CA PRO A 93 -5.45 -3.03 -15.36
C PRO A 93 -5.83 -3.10 -13.87
N VAL A 94 -5.21 -2.26 -13.05
CA VAL A 94 -5.46 -2.19 -11.61
C VAL A 94 -6.30 -0.97 -11.24
N ARG A 95 -7.05 -1.06 -10.12
CA ARG A 95 -7.67 0.08 -9.46
C ARG A 95 -6.75 0.59 -8.36
N VAL A 96 -6.70 1.91 -8.20
CA VAL A 96 -5.92 2.57 -7.15
C VAL A 96 -6.85 2.96 -6.01
N TYR A 97 -6.52 2.56 -4.79
CA TYR A 97 -7.28 2.88 -3.58
C TYR A 97 -6.48 3.82 -2.71
N ALA A 98 -7.02 4.99 -2.43
CA ALA A 98 -6.41 5.98 -1.56
C ALA A 98 -7.47 6.64 -0.67
N HIS A 99 -7.10 7.06 0.53
CA HIS A 99 -8.01 7.81 1.38
C HIS A 99 -8.48 9.08 0.66
N LYS A 100 -9.73 9.47 0.85
CA LYS A 100 -10.34 10.63 0.17
C LYS A 100 -9.55 11.92 0.36
N ALA A 101 -8.91 12.12 1.53
CA ALA A 101 -8.07 13.27 1.82
C ALA A 101 -6.70 13.20 1.14
N GLU A 102 -6.28 12.02 0.67
CA GLU A 102 -5.00 11.75 0.02
C GLU A 102 -5.08 11.84 -1.51
N ALA A 103 -6.25 11.57 -2.08
CA ALA A 103 -6.45 11.42 -3.52
C ALA A 103 -5.88 12.59 -4.35
N ALA A 104 -6.10 13.83 -3.92
CA ALA A 104 -5.57 15.00 -4.62
C ALA A 104 -4.02 15.05 -4.61
N GLY A 105 -3.38 14.61 -3.52
CA GLY A 105 -1.94 14.45 -3.39
C GLY A 105 -1.41 13.40 -4.35
N VAL A 106 -2.03 12.22 -4.39
CA VAL A 106 -1.69 11.13 -5.31
C VAL A 106 -1.77 11.59 -6.76
N VAL A 107 -2.89 12.21 -7.18
CA VAL A 107 -3.03 12.79 -8.53
C VAL A 107 -1.90 13.77 -8.86
N LYS A 108 -1.59 14.66 -7.92
CA LYS A 108 -0.57 15.70 -8.12
C LYS A 108 0.82 15.12 -8.33
N VAL A 109 1.20 14.09 -7.59
CA VAL A 109 2.58 13.56 -7.63
C VAL A 109 2.77 12.52 -8.72
N THR A 110 1.75 11.70 -8.99
CA THR A 110 1.84 10.59 -9.95
C THR A 110 1.37 10.94 -11.36
N GLY A 111 0.50 11.96 -11.47
CA GLY A 111 -0.11 12.35 -12.75
C GLY A 111 -1.24 11.45 -13.23
N ILE A 112 -1.67 10.45 -12.46
CA ILE A 112 -2.86 9.65 -12.81
C ILE A 112 -4.13 10.48 -12.72
N SER A 113 -5.22 10.03 -13.35
CA SER A 113 -6.51 10.72 -13.27
C SER A 113 -7.19 10.51 -11.91
N ASP A 114 -7.90 11.53 -11.43
CA ASP A 114 -8.75 11.40 -10.23
C ASP A 114 -9.82 10.31 -10.39
N SER A 115 -10.27 10.04 -11.62
CA SER A 115 -11.21 8.96 -11.93
C SER A 115 -10.62 7.55 -11.78
N ASP A 116 -9.30 7.42 -11.74
CA ASP A 116 -8.62 6.14 -11.57
C ASP A 116 -8.51 5.75 -10.10
N ILE A 117 -8.79 6.69 -9.20
CA ILE A 117 -8.71 6.50 -7.76
C ILE A 117 -10.09 6.18 -7.18
N VAL A 118 -10.18 5.03 -6.52
CA VAL A 118 -11.28 4.70 -5.62
C VAL A 118 -10.98 5.38 -4.28
N LYS A 119 -11.76 6.42 -3.97
CA LYS A 119 -11.62 7.16 -2.72
C LYS A 119 -12.28 6.39 -1.59
N VAL A 120 -11.51 6.04 -0.58
CA VAL A 120 -11.98 5.29 0.59
C VAL A 120 -11.98 6.16 1.85
N ASP A 121 -12.67 5.68 2.87
CA ASP A 121 -12.73 6.29 4.20
C ASP A 121 -12.39 5.27 5.29
N SER A 122 -12.15 5.74 6.50
CA SER A 122 -11.87 4.87 7.65
C SER A 122 -13.04 3.93 7.91
N GLY A 123 -12.75 2.65 8.03
CA GLY A 123 -13.75 1.60 8.23
C GLY A 123 -14.24 0.94 6.96
N ASP A 124 -13.99 1.53 5.78
CA ASP A 124 -14.27 0.86 4.51
C ASP A 124 -13.48 -0.44 4.40
N THR A 125 -13.96 -1.36 3.59
CA THR A 125 -13.31 -2.64 3.34
C THR A 125 -13.20 -2.94 1.84
N LEU A 126 -12.16 -3.69 1.48
CA LEU A 126 -11.93 -4.22 0.15
C LEU A 126 -11.73 -5.73 0.25
N SER A 127 -12.46 -6.49 -0.55
CA SER A 127 -12.20 -7.93 -0.72
C SER A 127 -11.19 -8.15 -1.84
N ILE A 128 -10.14 -8.90 -1.53
CA ILE A 128 -9.15 -9.40 -2.49
C ILE A 128 -9.26 -10.92 -2.45
N GLY A 129 -10.03 -11.47 -3.40
CA GLY A 129 -10.52 -12.84 -3.29
C GLY A 129 -11.38 -13.00 -2.04
N ASP A 130 -11.00 -13.92 -1.16
CA ASP A 130 -11.64 -14.20 0.13
C ASP A 130 -10.93 -13.54 1.33
N VAL A 131 -9.98 -12.66 1.07
CA VAL A 131 -9.29 -11.86 2.10
C VAL A 131 -9.86 -10.46 2.15
N GLU A 132 -10.31 -10.04 3.33
CA GLU A 132 -10.79 -8.67 3.58
C GLU A 132 -9.64 -7.79 4.08
N VAL A 133 -9.50 -6.63 3.45
CA VAL A 133 -8.61 -5.54 3.85
C VAL A 133 -9.47 -4.38 4.36
N GLN A 134 -9.26 -3.96 5.60
CA GLN A 134 -9.92 -2.79 6.17
C GLN A 134 -9.00 -1.57 6.12
N PHE A 135 -9.55 -0.45 5.67
CA PHE A 135 -8.87 0.85 5.63
C PHE A 135 -9.02 1.55 6.99
N LEU A 136 -7.92 2.04 7.53
CA LEU A 136 -7.89 2.78 8.80
C LEU A 136 -7.23 4.14 8.53
N HIS A 137 -7.97 5.23 8.65
CA HIS A 137 -7.43 6.57 8.53
C HIS A 137 -6.55 6.88 9.75
N THR A 138 -5.29 7.22 9.50
CA THR A 138 -4.27 7.50 10.51
C THR A 138 -3.51 8.76 10.13
N PRO A 139 -4.15 9.95 10.21
CA PRO A 139 -3.54 11.21 9.80
C PRO A 139 -2.33 11.56 10.67
N GLY A 140 -1.52 12.51 10.20
CA GLY A 140 -0.37 13.03 10.94
C GLY A 140 0.87 13.11 10.09
N HIS A 141 1.33 12.02 9.49
CA HIS A 141 2.42 12.05 8.51
C HIS A 141 1.99 12.76 7.22
N THR A 142 0.79 12.44 6.73
CA THR A 142 0.04 13.23 5.75
C THR A 142 -1.43 13.34 6.20
N PRO A 143 -2.24 14.28 5.64
CA PRO A 143 -3.63 14.45 6.04
C PRO A 143 -4.52 13.25 5.77
N GLY A 144 -4.16 12.41 4.83
CA GLY A 144 -4.91 11.23 4.45
C GLY A 144 -4.14 9.92 4.62
N SER A 145 -3.05 9.91 5.39
CA SER A 145 -2.34 8.69 5.73
C SER A 145 -3.29 7.64 6.25
N GLN A 146 -3.07 6.40 5.84
CA GLN A 146 -3.90 5.27 6.25
C GLN A 146 -3.08 4.00 6.42
N CYS A 147 -3.55 3.15 7.32
CA CYS A 147 -3.07 1.79 7.54
C CYS A 147 -4.06 0.78 6.96
N PHE A 148 -3.58 -0.42 6.69
CA PHE A 148 -4.42 -1.53 6.23
C PHE A 148 -4.41 -2.65 7.26
N ARG A 149 -5.58 -2.97 7.80
CA ARG A 149 -5.75 -4.12 8.68
C ARG A 149 -6.20 -5.32 7.86
N ILE A 150 -5.45 -6.41 7.96
CA ILE A 150 -5.69 -7.66 7.24
C ILE A 150 -5.62 -8.80 8.27
N LYS A 151 -6.76 -9.32 8.69
CA LYS A 151 -6.84 -10.28 9.80
C LYS A 151 -6.13 -9.72 11.06
N ASN A 152 -5.04 -10.35 11.49
CA ASN A 152 -4.24 -9.98 12.66
C ASN A 152 -2.98 -9.18 12.30
N THR A 153 -2.87 -8.72 11.06
CA THR A 153 -1.72 -7.98 10.55
C THR A 153 -2.12 -6.53 10.25
N LEU A 154 -1.20 -5.62 10.50
CA LEU A 154 -1.32 -4.20 10.15
C LEU A 154 -0.17 -3.83 9.21
N VAL A 155 -0.49 -3.29 8.03
CA VAL A 155 0.45 -2.60 7.17
C VAL A 155 0.29 -1.11 7.44
N SER A 156 1.32 -0.48 7.98
CA SER A 156 1.22 0.83 8.61
C SER A 156 1.75 2.00 7.77
N GLY A 157 2.44 1.73 6.64
CA GLY A 157 3.15 2.80 5.93
C GLY A 157 4.00 3.62 6.89
N ASP A 158 3.99 4.93 6.72
CA ASP A 158 4.74 5.87 7.56
C ASP A 158 3.97 6.31 8.83
N THR A 159 2.88 5.64 9.19
CA THR A 159 2.20 5.92 10.45
C THR A 159 2.98 5.36 11.64
N LEU A 160 3.44 4.11 11.55
CA LEU A 160 4.08 3.42 12.67
C LEU A 160 5.26 2.58 12.20
N PHE A 161 6.41 2.75 12.84
CA PHE A 161 7.62 1.94 12.68
C PHE A 161 7.89 1.12 13.94
N ILE A 162 8.82 0.15 13.86
CA ILE A 162 9.21 -0.67 15.02
C ILE A 162 9.68 0.19 16.19
N ASP A 163 10.48 1.24 15.91
CA ASP A 163 11.09 2.12 16.91
C ASP A 163 10.71 3.60 16.72
N GLY A 164 9.56 3.89 16.09
CA GLY A 164 9.15 5.27 15.84
C GLY A 164 7.90 5.41 14.97
N CYS A 165 7.80 6.54 14.32
CA CYS A 165 6.72 6.87 13.38
C CYS A 165 7.28 7.71 12.23
N GLY A 166 6.47 7.96 11.22
CA GLY A 166 6.80 8.85 10.11
C GLY A 166 7.09 10.29 10.57
N ARG A 167 7.78 11.02 9.72
CA ARG A 167 8.13 12.43 9.97
C ARG A 167 6.86 13.29 10.05
N VAL A 168 6.89 14.24 10.98
CA VAL A 168 5.81 15.22 11.19
C VAL A 168 6.29 16.67 11.01
N ASP A 169 7.40 16.83 10.28
CA ASP A 169 8.01 18.13 9.92
C ASP A 169 7.95 18.40 8.41
N LEU A 170 7.22 17.59 7.66
CA LEU A 170 7.03 17.74 6.22
C LEU A 170 5.78 18.59 5.92
N PRO A 171 5.71 19.23 4.72
CA PRO A 171 4.52 19.96 4.33
C PRO A 171 3.25 19.09 4.38
N GLY A 172 2.25 19.54 5.12
CA GLY A 172 0.98 18.81 5.30
C GLY A 172 0.95 17.86 6.49
N SER A 173 2.09 17.64 7.17
CA SER A 173 2.10 16.82 8.40
C SER A 173 1.57 17.58 9.61
N ASP A 174 1.06 16.84 10.59
CA ASP A 174 0.55 17.35 11.86
C ASP A 174 0.98 16.44 13.01
N THR A 175 1.70 17.02 13.98
CA THR A 175 2.23 16.26 15.13
C THR A 175 1.12 15.85 16.09
N GLU A 176 0.07 16.67 16.21
CA GLU A 176 -1.04 16.40 17.13
C GLU A 176 -1.91 15.26 16.60
N ASP A 177 -2.20 15.30 15.29
CA ASP A 177 -2.90 14.20 14.60
C ASP A 177 -2.13 12.88 14.68
N MET A 178 -0.79 12.91 14.54
CA MET A 178 0.06 11.71 14.64
C MET A 178 0.04 11.09 16.04
N TYR A 179 -0.22 11.87 17.08
CA TYR A 179 -0.23 11.40 18.46
C TYR A 179 -1.58 10.79 18.88
N HIS A 180 -2.68 11.19 18.27
CA HIS A 180 -4.06 10.78 18.59
C HIS A 180 -4.57 9.65 17.69
#